data_fbbc4b0af3b0f513d182774bfe514187
#
_entry.id   fbbc4b0af3b0f513d182774bfe514187
#
_cell.length_a   1.000
_cell.length_b   1.000
_cell.length_c   1.000
_cell.angle_alpha   90.00
_cell.angle_beta   90.00
_cell.angle_gamma   90.00
#
_symmetry.space_group_name_H-M   'P 1'
#
loop_
_entity.id
_entity.type
_entity.pdbx_description
1 polymer ?
#
loop_
_entity_poly.entity_id
_entity_poly.type
_entity_poly.pdbx_seq_one_letter_code
_entity_poly.pdbx_strand_id
1 'polypeptide(L)'
;MNRAKLLGIVTYYLSHLRMSVEASNSLNLQDLNVHAEIFFRDLLNLALDYDLININIAEKNARAIDLGDEAIRIAIQVTSTADFTKVRHTFDGFIKANLQNKYDRLIVLIIGTKKNYREQALGAQSTFSMSISDDVWDVEDLLRKIGGLNLDKLQACQDFLRKELRLSEPRQSNEVRTLMRLIEVLSASEDGIHAGDNREDPDPEGKIRDRFANHADFLQQEYVKLFEIYGLALKEVEVHTDLGHVRVRKLQVYLWNWSDRVLREFKGDPEVALQALCDRIMGMMGTGEADFDEGAVRYYLINQLIACNVFPNKATISA
;
A
#
# COMPACT_ATOMS: atom_id res chain seq x y z
N MET A 1 8.07 6.76 6.54
CA MET A 1 8.87 5.84 7.39
C MET A 1 8.73 4.42 6.83
N ASN A 2 9.82 3.67 6.73
CA ASN A 2 9.82 2.32 6.12
C ASN A 2 8.86 1.35 6.84
N ARG A 3 8.79 1.39 8.20
CA ARG A 3 7.88 0.57 9.01
C ARG A 3 6.41 0.72 8.59
N ALA A 4 5.92 1.95 8.39
CA ALA A 4 4.53 2.19 8.00
C ALA A 4 4.20 1.59 6.62
N LYS A 5 5.15 1.67 5.67
CA LYS A 5 5.01 1.04 4.36
C LYS A 5 4.93 -0.48 4.46
N LEU A 6 5.84 -1.10 5.23
CA LEU A 6 5.85 -2.55 5.43
C LEU A 6 4.57 -3.04 6.11
N LEU A 7 4.11 -2.34 7.17
CA LEU A 7 2.85 -2.64 7.85
C LEU A 7 1.65 -2.53 6.92
N GLY A 8 1.60 -1.49 6.09
CA GLY A 8 0.54 -1.33 5.09
C GLY A 8 0.46 -2.52 4.13
N ILE A 9 1.62 -3.00 3.65
CA ILE A 9 1.70 -4.17 2.76
C ILE A 9 1.27 -5.45 3.50
N VAL A 10 1.76 -5.69 4.71
CA VAL A 10 1.37 -6.86 5.53
C VAL A 10 -0.14 -6.84 5.81
N THR A 11 -0.68 -5.67 6.17
CA THR A 11 -2.13 -5.49 6.40
C THR A 11 -2.93 -5.81 5.13
N TYR A 12 -2.47 -5.33 3.98
CA TYR A 12 -3.12 -5.62 2.69
C TYR A 12 -3.21 -7.13 2.42
N TYR A 13 -2.08 -7.85 2.53
CA TYR A 13 -2.06 -9.30 2.29
C TYR A 13 -2.96 -10.08 3.24
N LEU A 14 -2.88 -9.81 4.54
CA LEU A 14 -3.67 -10.53 5.54
C LEU A 14 -5.16 -10.17 5.47
N SER A 15 -5.50 -8.92 5.13
CA SER A 15 -6.90 -8.53 4.90
C SER A 15 -7.48 -9.21 3.66
N HIS A 16 -6.69 -9.33 2.58
CA HIS A 16 -7.12 -10.03 1.38
C HIS A 16 -7.32 -11.53 1.65
N LEU A 17 -6.40 -12.17 2.39
CA LEU A 17 -6.57 -13.55 2.81
C LEU A 17 -7.87 -13.74 3.60
N ARG A 18 -8.12 -12.87 4.60
CA ARG A 18 -9.37 -12.88 5.38
C ARG A 18 -10.60 -12.81 4.47
N MET A 19 -10.66 -11.83 3.58
CA MET A 19 -11.79 -11.64 2.65
C MET A 19 -11.98 -12.87 1.75
N SER A 20 -10.89 -13.47 1.26
CA SER A 20 -10.93 -14.67 0.41
C SER A 20 -11.48 -15.88 1.16
N VAL A 21 -11.09 -16.07 2.43
CA VAL A 21 -11.59 -17.16 3.27
C VAL A 21 -13.05 -16.94 3.64
N GLU A 22 -13.45 -15.73 4.02
CA GLU A 22 -14.85 -15.40 4.31
C GLU A 22 -15.76 -15.62 3.09
N ALA A 23 -15.31 -15.22 1.89
CA ALA A 23 -16.01 -15.47 0.64
C ALA A 23 -16.10 -16.99 0.31
N SER A 24 -15.00 -17.73 0.48
CA SER A 24 -14.95 -19.18 0.23
C SER A 24 -15.86 -19.97 1.18
N ASN A 25 -15.90 -19.56 2.45
CA ASN A 25 -16.81 -20.15 3.44
C ASN A 25 -18.29 -19.94 3.06
N SER A 26 -18.64 -18.77 2.53
CA SER A 26 -20.00 -18.48 2.06
C SER A 26 -20.41 -19.36 0.86
N LEU A 27 -19.43 -19.87 0.11
CA LEU A 27 -19.60 -20.76 -1.05
C LEU A 27 -19.36 -22.25 -0.74
N ASN A 28 -19.13 -22.62 0.54
CA ASN A 28 -18.79 -23.97 1.00
C ASN A 28 -17.53 -24.58 0.33
N LEU A 29 -16.55 -23.77 -0.04
CA LEU A 29 -15.29 -24.20 -0.61
C LEU A 29 -14.29 -24.49 0.52
N GLN A 30 -14.06 -25.77 0.84
CA GLN A 30 -13.23 -26.17 2.01
C GLN A 30 -11.74 -26.34 1.71
N ASP A 31 -11.30 -26.31 0.47
CA ASP A 31 -9.89 -26.57 0.08
C ASP A 31 -8.89 -25.56 0.66
N LEU A 32 -9.33 -24.35 0.97
CA LEU A 32 -8.48 -23.31 1.58
C LEU A 32 -8.07 -23.62 3.03
N ASN A 33 -8.83 -24.44 3.74
CA ASN A 33 -8.56 -24.68 5.17
C ASN A 33 -7.31 -25.54 5.41
N VAL A 34 -7.05 -26.55 4.57
CA VAL A 34 -5.86 -27.42 4.71
C VAL A 34 -4.57 -26.64 4.42
N HIS A 35 -4.60 -25.79 3.40
CA HIS A 35 -3.44 -24.93 3.09
C HIS A 35 -3.22 -23.83 4.12
N ALA A 36 -4.29 -23.39 4.79
CA ALA A 36 -4.22 -22.37 5.84
C ALA A 36 -3.43 -22.84 7.08
N GLU A 37 -3.52 -24.11 7.46
CA GLU A 37 -2.74 -24.64 8.58
C GLU A 37 -1.23 -24.51 8.32
N ILE A 38 -0.75 -24.89 7.13
CA ILE A 38 0.66 -24.79 6.74
C ILE A 38 1.08 -23.32 6.67
N PHE A 39 0.28 -22.49 6.03
CA PHE A 39 0.52 -21.06 5.92
C PHE A 39 0.68 -20.38 7.29
N PHE A 40 -0.25 -20.60 8.22
CA PHE A 40 -0.18 -20.00 9.55
C PHE A 40 0.92 -20.61 10.42
N ARG A 41 1.25 -21.90 10.26
CA ARG A 41 2.45 -22.47 10.87
C ARG A 41 3.69 -21.67 10.52
N ASP A 42 3.93 -21.47 9.23
CA ASP A 42 5.15 -20.84 8.75
C ASP A 42 5.18 -19.34 9.09
N LEU A 43 4.04 -18.65 8.98
CA LEU A 43 3.93 -17.24 9.37
C LEU A 43 4.15 -17.04 10.88
N LEU A 44 3.59 -17.89 11.75
CA LEU A 44 3.74 -17.78 13.19
C LEU A 44 5.16 -18.14 13.64
N ASN A 45 5.78 -19.15 13.03
CA ASN A 45 7.17 -19.50 13.28
C ASN A 45 8.09 -18.32 12.93
N LEU A 46 7.86 -17.71 11.76
CA LEU A 46 8.64 -16.55 11.31
C LEU A 46 8.44 -15.31 12.20
N ALA A 47 7.20 -15.00 12.56
CA ALA A 47 6.84 -13.80 13.28
C ALA A 47 7.15 -13.89 14.78
N LEU A 48 6.81 -15.01 15.42
CA LEU A 48 6.80 -15.16 16.89
C LEU A 48 7.90 -16.05 17.42
N ASP A 49 8.84 -16.52 16.58
CA ASP A 49 9.93 -17.45 16.93
C ASP A 49 9.40 -18.77 17.54
N TYR A 50 8.26 -19.25 17.04
CA TYR A 50 7.74 -20.57 17.41
C TYR A 50 8.41 -21.64 16.54
N ASP A 51 8.37 -22.88 16.99
CA ASP A 51 8.75 -24.08 16.22
C ASP A 51 7.55 -25.02 16.09
N LEU A 52 6.45 -24.44 15.57
CA LEU A 52 5.19 -25.16 15.36
C LEU A 52 5.36 -26.23 14.29
N ILE A 53 4.88 -27.42 14.58
CA ILE A 53 4.72 -28.50 13.60
C ILE A 53 3.23 -28.75 13.33
N ASN A 54 2.89 -29.25 12.14
CA ASN A 54 1.52 -29.66 11.84
C ASN A 54 1.25 -31.04 12.42
N ILE A 55 0.41 -31.12 13.45
CA ILE A 55 0.11 -32.35 14.20
C ILE A 55 -0.70 -33.33 13.35
N ASN A 56 -1.56 -32.84 12.43
CA ASN A 56 -2.36 -33.69 11.55
C ASN A 56 -1.50 -34.49 10.57
N ILE A 57 -0.29 -34.02 10.26
CA ILE A 57 0.68 -34.73 9.41
C ILE A 57 1.45 -35.77 10.25
N ALA A 58 1.79 -35.44 11.51
CA ALA A 58 2.56 -36.30 12.38
C ALA A 58 1.73 -37.44 12.98
N GLU A 59 0.46 -37.19 13.34
CA GLU A 59 -0.45 -38.16 13.95
C GLU A 59 -1.79 -38.16 13.20
N LYS A 60 -2.08 -39.19 12.40
CA LYS A 60 -3.36 -39.36 11.73
C LYS A 60 -4.48 -39.38 12.76
N ASN A 61 -5.37 -38.38 12.76
CA ASN A 61 -6.52 -38.16 13.63
C ASN A 61 -6.29 -37.39 14.94
N ALA A 62 -5.31 -36.51 15.04
CA ALA A 62 -5.26 -35.51 16.10
C ALA A 62 -6.44 -34.53 15.94
N ARG A 63 -7.56 -34.78 16.66
CA ARG A 63 -8.87 -34.17 16.38
C ARG A 63 -9.10 -32.80 17.00
N ALA A 64 -8.16 -32.25 17.77
CA ALA A 64 -8.42 -31.08 18.59
C ALA A 64 -7.51 -29.87 18.34
N ILE A 65 -6.37 -30.08 17.69
CA ILE A 65 -5.39 -29.03 17.36
C ILE A 65 -4.75 -29.32 16.01
N ASP A 66 -4.35 -28.28 15.30
CA ASP A 66 -3.68 -28.40 14.00
C ASP A 66 -2.16 -28.24 14.15
N LEU A 67 -1.71 -27.33 15.00
CA LEU A 67 -0.30 -26.97 15.18
C LEU A 67 0.11 -27.12 16.64
N GLY A 68 1.33 -27.54 16.89
CA GLY A 68 1.88 -27.66 18.24
C GLY A 68 3.37 -27.38 18.29
N ASP A 69 3.80 -26.74 19.37
CA ASP A 69 5.20 -26.57 19.76
C ASP A 69 5.33 -27.11 21.19
N GLU A 70 5.92 -28.29 21.33
CA GLU A 70 6.08 -28.95 22.63
C GLU A 70 7.17 -28.29 23.48
N ALA A 71 8.15 -27.60 22.87
CA ALA A 71 9.25 -26.98 23.59
C ALA A 71 8.76 -25.79 24.43
N ILE A 72 7.90 -24.95 23.84
CA ILE A 72 7.28 -23.81 24.53
C ILE A 72 5.85 -24.13 25.03
N ARG A 73 5.40 -25.39 24.83
CA ARG A 73 4.12 -25.93 25.28
C ARG A 73 2.90 -25.16 24.82
N ILE A 74 2.88 -24.79 23.52
CA ILE A 74 1.76 -24.09 22.86
C ILE A 74 1.10 -25.00 21.83
N ALA A 75 -0.25 -25.04 21.84
CA ALA A 75 -1.08 -25.67 20.84
C ALA A 75 -1.95 -24.62 20.14
N ILE A 76 -2.16 -24.77 18.82
CA ILE A 76 -2.98 -23.85 18.03
C ILE A 76 -3.96 -24.64 17.17
N GLN A 77 -5.24 -24.24 17.21
CA GLN A 77 -6.27 -24.64 16.26
C GLN A 77 -6.50 -23.50 15.29
N VAL A 78 -6.34 -23.75 14.00
CA VAL A 78 -6.64 -22.80 12.93
C VAL A 78 -8.05 -23.08 12.42
N THR A 79 -8.90 -22.05 12.31
CA THR A 79 -10.28 -22.22 11.87
C THR A 79 -10.82 -21.00 11.16
N SER A 80 -11.67 -21.22 10.16
CA SER A 80 -12.44 -20.13 9.53
C SER A 80 -13.78 -19.84 10.22
N THR A 81 -14.16 -20.67 11.22
CA THR A 81 -15.42 -20.53 11.95
C THR A 81 -15.26 -19.65 13.18
N ALA A 82 -15.93 -18.50 13.19
CA ALA A 82 -15.88 -17.52 14.29
C ALA A 82 -16.93 -17.75 15.39
N ASP A 83 -17.71 -18.84 15.36
CA ASP A 83 -18.72 -19.11 16.38
C ASP A 83 -18.10 -19.64 17.68
N PHE A 84 -18.59 -19.16 18.82
CA PHE A 84 -18.13 -19.60 20.13
C PHE A 84 -18.27 -21.12 20.35
N THR A 85 -19.26 -21.72 19.72
CA THR A 85 -19.46 -23.19 19.73
C THR A 85 -18.22 -23.90 19.19
N LYS A 86 -17.56 -23.37 18.14
CA LYS A 86 -16.31 -23.94 17.61
C LYS A 86 -15.16 -23.81 18.61
N VAL A 87 -15.02 -22.63 19.26
CA VAL A 87 -14.00 -22.40 20.29
C VAL A 87 -14.18 -23.38 21.45
N ARG A 88 -15.41 -23.52 21.96
CA ARG A 88 -15.76 -24.47 23.02
C ARG A 88 -15.48 -25.90 22.60
N HIS A 89 -15.91 -26.30 21.42
CA HIS A 89 -15.70 -27.66 20.90
C HIS A 89 -14.19 -27.99 20.78
N THR A 90 -13.38 -27.02 20.36
CA THR A 90 -11.91 -27.15 20.32
C THR A 90 -11.35 -27.35 21.74
N PHE A 91 -11.76 -26.53 22.70
CA PHE A 91 -11.36 -26.65 24.10
C PHE A 91 -11.75 -28.02 24.69
N ASP A 92 -13.00 -28.45 24.52
CA ASP A 92 -13.49 -29.72 25.03
C ASP A 92 -12.73 -30.91 24.39
N GLY A 93 -12.45 -30.83 23.10
CA GLY A 93 -11.64 -31.82 22.39
C GLY A 93 -10.20 -31.88 22.91
N PHE A 94 -9.59 -30.73 23.18
CA PHE A 94 -8.25 -30.62 23.75
C PHE A 94 -8.15 -31.28 25.13
N ILE A 95 -9.12 -31.01 26.00
CA ILE A 95 -9.19 -31.65 27.33
C ILE A 95 -9.46 -33.14 27.21
N LYS A 96 -10.41 -33.55 26.37
CA LYS A 96 -10.74 -34.97 26.17
C LYS A 96 -9.56 -35.79 25.64
N ALA A 97 -8.69 -35.17 24.84
CA ALA A 97 -7.48 -35.80 24.32
C ALA A 97 -6.29 -35.74 25.31
N ASN A 98 -6.48 -35.22 26.52
CA ASN A 98 -5.45 -35.01 27.54
C ASN A 98 -4.25 -34.17 27.06
N LEU A 99 -4.46 -33.26 26.11
CA LEU A 99 -3.40 -32.44 25.53
C LEU A 99 -2.84 -31.39 26.50
N GLN A 100 -3.57 -31.04 27.55
CA GLN A 100 -3.11 -30.19 28.65
C GLN A 100 -1.86 -30.79 29.40
N ASN A 101 -1.58 -32.09 29.21
CA ASN A 101 -0.35 -32.68 29.72
C ASN A 101 0.89 -32.31 28.87
N LYS A 102 0.69 -32.02 27.60
CA LYS A 102 1.75 -31.63 26.65
C LYS A 102 1.86 -30.11 26.48
N TYR A 103 0.73 -29.41 26.52
CA TYR A 103 0.63 -27.97 26.20
C TYR A 103 0.03 -27.21 27.37
N ASP A 104 0.65 -26.08 27.72
CA ASP A 104 0.19 -25.18 28.79
C ASP A 104 -0.73 -24.08 28.27
N ARG A 105 -0.77 -23.91 26.94
CA ARG A 105 -1.60 -22.90 26.28
C ARG A 105 -2.25 -23.45 25.01
N LEU A 106 -3.56 -23.22 24.90
CA LEU A 106 -4.34 -23.49 23.69
C LEU A 106 -4.77 -22.17 23.08
N ILE A 107 -4.42 -21.95 21.80
CA ILE A 107 -4.81 -20.79 21.02
C ILE A 107 -5.78 -21.24 19.95
N VAL A 108 -6.87 -20.48 19.76
CA VAL A 108 -7.77 -20.64 18.60
C VAL A 108 -7.56 -19.46 17.68
N LEU A 109 -6.96 -19.72 16.52
CA LEU A 109 -6.73 -18.71 15.48
C LEU A 109 -7.85 -18.74 14.44
N ILE A 110 -8.64 -17.68 14.40
CA ILE A 110 -9.76 -17.53 13.48
C ILE A 110 -9.27 -16.78 12.23
N ILE A 111 -9.38 -17.43 11.07
CA ILE A 111 -9.07 -16.82 9.77
C ILE A 111 -10.26 -15.96 9.32
N GLY A 112 -10.48 -14.86 10.01
CA GLY A 112 -11.65 -14.00 9.81
C GLY A 112 -11.69 -12.95 10.89
N THR A 113 -12.88 -12.49 11.20
CA THR A 113 -13.15 -11.56 12.30
C THR A 113 -13.81 -12.33 13.45
N LYS A 114 -13.20 -12.34 14.62
CA LYS A 114 -13.81 -12.94 15.81
C LYS A 114 -15.04 -12.15 16.24
N LYS A 115 -16.01 -12.85 16.80
CA LYS A 115 -17.22 -12.23 17.36
C LYS A 115 -16.96 -11.75 18.79
N ASN A 116 -17.81 -10.87 19.28
CA ASN A 116 -17.81 -10.52 20.71
C ASN A 116 -18.45 -11.67 21.49
N TYR A 117 -17.63 -12.42 22.21
CA TYR A 117 -18.09 -13.51 23.06
C TYR A 117 -18.48 -12.99 24.44
N ARG A 118 -19.50 -13.58 25.07
CA ARG A 118 -19.94 -13.22 26.43
C ARG A 118 -19.04 -13.84 27.50
N GLU A 119 -18.51 -15.01 27.21
CA GLU A 119 -17.62 -15.76 28.06
C GLU A 119 -16.24 -15.10 28.11
N GLN A 120 -15.61 -15.09 29.29
CA GLN A 120 -14.28 -14.53 29.49
C GLN A 120 -13.20 -15.61 29.50
N ALA A 121 -13.56 -16.83 29.92
CA ALA A 121 -12.64 -17.97 29.99
C ALA A 121 -13.40 -19.30 29.83
N LEU A 122 -12.66 -20.34 29.46
CA LEU A 122 -13.10 -21.73 29.49
C LEU A 122 -12.22 -22.54 30.44
N GLY A 123 -12.81 -23.54 31.10
CA GLY A 123 -12.12 -24.41 32.04
C GLY A 123 -11.98 -23.82 33.45
N ALA A 124 -11.07 -24.43 34.25
CA ALA A 124 -10.79 -24.03 35.61
C ALA A 124 -9.27 -23.90 35.84
N GLN A 125 -8.87 -22.90 36.59
CA GLN A 125 -7.44 -22.66 36.91
C GLN A 125 -6.75 -23.83 37.62
N SER A 126 -7.53 -24.67 38.31
CA SER A 126 -7.00 -25.84 38.99
C SER A 126 -6.57 -27.00 38.07
N THR A 127 -7.02 -26.99 36.81
CA THR A 127 -6.72 -28.05 35.84
C THR A 127 -6.11 -27.46 34.54
N PHE A 128 -6.91 -26.77 33.77
CA PHE A 128 -6.51 -26.02 32.56
C PHE A 128 -7.54 -24.95 32.30
N SER A 129 -7.09 -23.74 31.98
CA SER A 129 -7.96 -22.66 31.63
C SER A 129 -7.46 -21.93 30.37
N MET A 130 -8.41 -21.46 29.57
CA MET A 130 -8.17 -20.69 28.34
C MET A 130 -8.83 -19.31 28.49
N SER A 131 -8.07 -18.24 28.35
CA SER A 131 -8.58 -16.87 28.32
C SER A 131 -9.14 -16.56 26.93
N ILE A 132 -10.38 -16.12 26.86
CA ILE A 132 -10.99 -15.79 25.55
C ILE A 132 -10.33 -14.54 24.95
N SER A 133 -9.98 -13.54 25.74
CA SER A 133 -9.34 -12.31 25.25
C SER A 133 -7.93 -12.55 24.74
N ASP A 134 -7.17 -13.47 25.38
CA ASP A 134 -5.74 -13.65 25.12
C ASP A 134 -5.43 -14.82 24.18
N ASP A 135 -6.35 -15.80 24.12
CA ASP A 135 -6.11 -17.08 23.45
C ASP A 135 -7.02 -17.29 22.25
N VAL A 136 -8.05 -16.47 22.04
CA VAL A 136 -8.79 -16.46 20.77
C VAL A 136 -8.31 -15.30 19.93
N TRP A 137 -7.55 -15.64 18.89
CA TRP A 137 -6.96 -14.65 17.98
C TRP A 137 -7.73 -14.59 16.68
N ASP A 138 -7.74 -13.43 16.07
CA ASP A 138 -8.14 -13.24 14.68
C ASP A 138 -7.03 -12.54 13.87
N VAL A 139 -7.32 -12.21 12.62
CA VAL A 139 -6.35 -11.53 11.75
C VAL A 139 -5.93 -10.17 12.33
N GLU A 140 -6.80 -9.46 13.05
CA GLU A 140 -6.45 -8.18 13.68
C GLU A 140 -5.50 -8.36 14.87
N ASP A 141 -5.70 -9.40 15.68
CA ASP A 141 -4.78 -9.75 16.76
C ASP A 141 -3.40 -10.11 16.22
N LEU A 142 -3.37 -10.87 15.11
CA LEU A 142 -2.14 -11.23 14.44
C LEU A 142 -1.42 -9.98 13.88
N LEU A 143 -2.15 -9.07 13.25
CA LEU A 143 -1.61 -7.80 12.76
C LEU A 143 -1.02 -6.95 13.89
N ARG A 144 -1.67 -6.90 15.06
CA ARG A 144 -1.12 -6.20 16.24
C ARG A 144 0.20 -6.81 16.71
N LYS A 145 0.30 -8.14 16.72
CA LYS A 145 1.54 -8.86 17.10
C LYS A 145 2.65 -8.60 16.09
N ILE A 146 2.37 -8.71 14.80
CA ILE A 146 3.33 -8.44 13.71
C ILE A 146 3.75 -6.96 13.74
N GLY A 147 2.84 -6.04 14.02
CA GLY A 147 3.13 -4.60 14.13
C GLY A 147 4.15 -4.23 15.20
N GLY A 148 4.28 -5.05 16.25
CA GLY A 148 5.26 -4.90 17.32
C GLY A 148 6.66 -5.45 17.01
N LEU A 149 6.86 -6.16 15.89
CA LEU A 149 8.13 -6.78 15.53
C LEU A 149 9.21 -5.74 15.17
N ASN A 150 10.48 -6.15 15.21
CA ASN A 150 11.55 -5.35 14.64
C ASN A 150 11.45 -5.27 13.12
N LEU A 151 12.23 -4.38 12.50
CA LEU A 151 12.11 -4.09 11.07
C LEU A 151 12.46 -5.30 10.19
N ASP A 152 13.46 -6.08 10.59
CA ASP A 152 13.94 -7.24 9.82
C ASP A 152 12.88 -8.35 9.79
N LYS A 153 12.27 -8.66 10.92
CA LYS A 153 11.15 -9.61 10.98
C LYS A 153 9.92 -9.13 10.23
N LEU A 154 9.61 -7.84 10.31
CA LEU A 154 8.50 -7.26 9.56
C LEU A 154 8.73 -7.37 8.04
N GLN A 155 9.97 -7.14 7.58
CA GLN A 155 10.37 -7.36 6.19
C GLN A 155 10.24 -8.83 5.81
N ALA A 156 10.71 -9.75 6.65
CA ALA A 156 10.62 -11.19 6.41
C ALA A 156 9.16 -11.67 6.32
N CYS A 157 8.27 -11.16 7.19
CA CYS A 157 6.83 -11.43 7.10
C CYS A 157 6.23 -10.92 5.78
N GLN A 158 6.58 -9.72 5.33
CA GLN A 158 6.14 -9.19 4.05
C GLN A 158 6.60 -10.07 2.88
N ASP A 159 7.88 -10.47 2.87
CA ASP A 159 8.44 -11.29 1.81
C ASP A 159 7.81 -12.69 1.76
N PHE A 160 7.52 -13.27 2.93
CA PHE A 160 6.76 -14.52 3.05
C PHE A 160 5.35 -14.37 2.46
N LEU A 161 4.60 -13.36 2.90
CA LEU A 161 3.23 -13.12 2.43
C LEU A 161 3.16 -12.90 0.92
N ARG A 162 4.12 -12.17 0.35
CA ARG A 162 4.23 -11.95 -1.10
C ARG A 162 4.43 -13.26 -1.86
N LYS A 163 5.27 -14.16 -1.35
CA LYS A 163 5.55 -15.46 -1.99
C LYS A 163 4.37 -16.42 -1.91
N GLU A 164 3.73 -16.51 -0.75
CA GLU A 164 2.64 -17.46 -0.49
C GLU A 164 1.34 -17.02 -1.17
N LEU A 165 0.94 -15.77 -1.02
CA LEU A 165 -0.36 -15.32 -1.48
C LEU A 165 -0.36 -14.91 -2.96
N ARG A 166 0.82 -14.68 -3.58
CA ARG A 166 0.97 -14.29 -4.99
C ARG A 166 -0.05 -13.22 -5.45
N LEU A 167 -0.55 -12.45 -4.50
CA LEU A 167 -1.41 -11.33 -4.83
C LEU A 167 -0.57 -10.34 -5.63
N SER A 168 -1.10 -9.89 -6.75
CA SER A 168 -0.56 -8.67 -7.35
C SER A 168 -0.67 -7.62 -6.27
N GLU A 169 0.48 -7.08 -5.81
CA GLU A 169 0.44 -5.83 -5.01
C GLU A 169 -0.49 -4.89 -5.77
N PRO A 170 -1.34 -4.08 -5.07
CA PRO A 170 -2.14 -3.10 -5.77
C PRO A 170 -1.16 -2.34 -6.66
N ARG A 171 -1.19 -2.65 -7.96
CA ARG A 171 -0.38 -1.91 -8.92
C ARG A 171 -0.91 -0.50 -8.81
N GLN A 172 -0.08 0.40 -8.30
CA GLN A 172 -0.34 1.81 -8.54
C GLN A 172 -0.72 1.91 -10.00
N SER A 173 -1.82 2.56 -10.29
CA SER A 173 -2.23 2.73 -11.68
C SER A 173 -1.06 3.30 -12.47
N ASN A 174 -1.00 3.05 -13.76
CA ASN A 174 0.12 3.52 -14.58
C ASN A 174 0.29 5.04 -14.46
N GLU A 175 -0.83 5.74 -14.34
CA GLU A 175 -0.91 7.18 -14.19
C GLU A 175 -0.27 7.64 -12.87
N VAL A 176 -0.61 7.00 -11.74
CA VAL A 176 -0.04 7.32 -10.42
C VAL A 176 1.46 7.05 -10.40
N ARG A 177 1.90 5.90 -10.92
CA ARG A 177 3.32 5.55 -11.03
C ARG A 177 4.08 6.56 -11.90
N THR A 178 3.50 6.96 -13.03
CA THR A 178 4.07 7.96 -13.94
C THR A 178 4.22 9.30 -13.23
N LEU A 179 3.19 9.79 -12.57
CA LEU A 179 3.21 11.05 -11.84
C LEU A 179 4.21 11.05 -10.69
N MET A 180 4.32 9.97 -9.93
CA MET A 180 5.33 9.82 -8.88
C MET A 180 6.75 9.88 -9.44
N ARG A 181 7.02 9.16 -10.53
CA ARG A 181 8.33 9.16 -11.19
C ARG A 181 8.68 10.54 -11.75
N LEU A 182 7.72 11.20 -12.39
CA LEU A 182 7.87 12.56 -12.90
C LEU A 182 8.28 13.53 -11.79
N ILE A 183 7.57 13.53 -10.66
CA ILE A 183 7.87 14.41 -9.52
C ILE A 183 9.26 14.09 -8.95
N GLU A 184 9.62 12.81 -8.84
CA GLU A 184 10.94 12.39 -8.40
C GLU A 184 12.05 12.95 -9.29
N VAL A 185 11.95 12.75 -10.60
CA VAL A 185 12.93 13.21 -11.60
C VAL A 185 13.05 14.73 -11.58
N LEU A 186 11.94 15.46 -11.60
CA LEU A 186 11.94 16.92 -11.59
C LEU A 186 12.47 17.49 -10.25
N SER A 187 12.18 16.84 -9.13
CA SER A 187 12.65 17.29 -7.82
C SER A 187 14.13 16.99 -7.53
N ALA A 188 14.72 16.05 -8.28
CA ALA A 188 16.14 15.71 -8.19
C ALA A 188 17.04 16.64 -9.03
N SER A 189 16.46 17.44 -9.94
CA SER A 189 17.21 18.33 -10.82
C SER A 189 17.79 19.53 -10.04
N GLU A 190 19.11 19.64 -10.01
CA GLU A 190 19.83 20.67 -9.22
C GLU A 190 19.91 22.03 -9.92
N ASP A 191 19.60 22.12 -11.21
CA ASP A 191 19.82 23.30 -12.06
C ASP A 191 18.93 24.53 -11.74
N GLY A 192 18.04 24.43 -10.75
CA GLY A 192 17.09 25.50 -10.42
C GLY A 192 17.54 26.54 -9.40
N ILE A 193 18.72 26.39 -8.78
CA ILE A 193 19.08 27.15 -7.56
C ILE A 193 19.64 28.55 -7.85
N HIS A 194 20.05 28.86 -9.08
CA HIS A 194 20.76 30.09 -9.42
C HIS A 194 19.91 31.19 -10.08
N ALA A 195 18.64 30.97 -10.36
CA ALA A 195 17.75 32.01 -10.85
C ALA A 195 17.12 32.75 -9.66
N GLY A 196 17.32 34.05 -9.56
CA GLY A 196 16.65 34.87 -8.56
C GLY A 196 15.15 34.67 -8.56
N ASP A 197 14.53 34.84 -7.40
CA ASP A 197 13.08 34.64 -7.19
C ASP A 197 12.28 35.80 -7.88
N ASN A 198 12.36 35.88 -9.20
CA ASN A 198 11.66 36.86 -10.04
C ASN A 198 10.27 36.30 -10.44
N ARG A 199 9.59 35.62 -9.51
CA ARG A 199 8.22 35.16 -9.79
C ARG A 199 7.27 36.33 -9.86
N GLU A 200 6.52 36.31 -10.95
CA GLU A 200 5.30 37.10 -11.07
C GLU A 200 4.23 36.54 -10.14
N ASP A 201 3.34 37.39 -9.65
CA ASP A 201 2.15 36.92 -8.93
C ASP A 201 1.34 35.98 -9.83
N PRO A 202 0.77 34.89 -9.26
CA PRO A 202 -0.05 33.98 -10.04
C PRO A 202 -1.24 34.72 -10.69
N ASP A 203 -1.31 34.68 -12.01
CA ASP A 203 -2.39 35.24 -12.81
C ASP A 203 -2.75 34.27 -13.95
N PRO A 204 -3.48 33.19 -13.64
CA PRO A 204 -3.85 32.21 -14.66
C PRO A 204 -4.80 32.76 -15.71
N GLU A 205 -5.68 33.71 -15.35
CA GLU A 205 -6.63 34.32 -16.27
C GLU A 205 -5.94 35.21 -17.30
N GLY A 206 -5.08 36.12 -16.84
CA GLY A 206 -4.27 36.98 -17.73
C GLY A 206 -3.30 36.17 -18.57
N LYS A 207 -2.70 35.10 -18.02
CA LYS A 207 -1.84 34.20 -18.79
C LYS A 207 -2.59 33.56 -19.97
N ILE A 208 -3.75 32.99 -19.74
CA ILE A 208 -4.49 32.26 -20.78
C ILE A 208 -5.20 33.23 -21.75
N ARG A 209 -5.87 34.26 -21.25
CA ARG A 209 -6.70 35.15 -22.05
C ARG A 209 -5.94 36.29 -22.73
N ASP A 210 -4.84 36.76 -22.12
CA ASP A 210 -4.07 37.88 -22.66
C ASP A 210 -2.80 37.38 -23.36
N ARG A 211 -1.92 36.67 -22.63
CA ARG A 211 -0.66 36.24 -23.22
C ARG A 211 -0.82 35.16 -24.27
N PHE A 212 -1.65 34.16 -24.02
CA PHE A 212 -1.89 33.04 -24.91
C PHE A 212 -3.31 33.10 -25.55
N ALA A 213 -3.82 34.30 -25.82
CA ALA A 213 -5.16 34.51 -26.32
C ALA A 213 -5.50 33.64 -27.55
N ASN A 214 -4.56 33.50 -28.50
CA ASN A 214 -4.74 32.69 -29.69
C ASN A 214 -4.79 31.17 -29.44
N HIS A 215 -4.38 30.73 -28.26
CA HIS A 215 -4.31 29.34 -27.85
C HIS A 215 -5.20 29.03 -26.61
N ALA A 216 -6.02 30.01 -26.19
CA ALA A 216 -6.82 29.92 -24.98
C ALA A 216 -7.80 28.75 -25.01
N ASP A 217 -8.51 28.59 -26.15
CA ASP A 217 -9.47 27.49 -26.31
C ASP A 217 -8.78 26.13 -26.23
N PHE A 218 -7.63 25.99 -26.89
CA PHE A 218 -6.85 24.76 -26.84
C PHE A 218 -6.40 24.42 -25.40
N LEU A 219 -5.80 25.37 -24.67
CA LEU A 219 -5.31 25.15 -23.32
C LEU A 219 -6.43 24.78 -22.32
N GLN A 220 -7.60 25.44 -22.48
CA GLN A 220 -8.77 25.16 -21.65
C GLN A 220 -9.38 23.79 -21.94
N GLN A 221 -9.58 23.43 -23.20
CA GLN A 221 -10.14 22.14 -23.59
C GLN A 221 -9.20 21.00 -23.18
N GLU A 222 -7.91 21.16 -23.41
CA GLU A 222 -6.92 20.15 -23.04
C GLU A 222 -6.87 19.94 -21.50
N TYR A 223 -6.94 21.04 -20.71
CA TYR A 223 -7.03 20.92 -19.25
C TYR A 223 -8.28 20.16 -18.81
N VAL A 224 -9.45 20.53 -19.30
CA VAL A 224 -10.72 19.88 -18.91
C VAL A 224 -10.71 18.40 -19.26
N LYS A 225 -10.33 18.07 -20.50
CA LYS A 225 -10.24 16.70 -20.99
C LYS A 225 -9.30 15.83 -20.13
N LEU A 226 -8.11 16.33 -19.84
CA LEU A 226 -7.12 15.58 -19.07
C LEU A 226 -7.46 15.54 -17.58
N PHE A 227 -8.10 16.56 -17.04
CA PHE A 227 -8.57 16.57 -15.64
C PHE A 227 -9.57 15.45 -15.36
N GLU A 228 -10.50 15.20 -16.27
CA GLU A 228 -11.47 14.10 -16.12
C GLU A 228 -10.80 12.73 -16.01
N ILE A 229 -9.66 12.54 -16.67
CA ILE A 229 -8.93 11.28 -16.71
C ILE A 229 -7.93 11.18 -15.52
N TYR A 230 -7.12 12.22 -15.32
CA TYR A 230 -5.94 12.17 -14.45
C TYR A 230 -6.06 12.95 -13.14
N GLY A 231 -7.14 13.71 -12.94
CA GLY A 231 -7.29 14.58 -11.76
C GLY A 231 -7.26 13.82 -10.44
N LEU A 232 -7.89 12.65 -10.38
CA LEU A 232 -7.87 11.80 -9.19
C LEU A 232 -6.49 11.18 -8.94
N ALA A 233 -5.79 10.76 -10.00
CA ALA A 233 -4.44 10.20 -9.88
C ALA A 233 -3.44 11.23 -9.35
N LEU A 234 -3.49 12.48 -9.82
CA LEU A 234 -2.63 13.54 -9.30
C LEU A 234 -2.92 13.83 -7.82
N LYS A 235 -4.19 13.89 -7.43
CA LYS A 235 -4.59 14.11 -6.04
C LYS A 235 -4.11 12.97 -5.12
N GLU A 236 -4.17 11.73 -5.58
CA GLU A 236 -3.63 10.57 -4.86
C GLU A 236 -2.13 10.72 -4.65
N VAL A 237 -1.38 11.11 -5.68
CA VAL A 237 0.07 11.35 -5.58
C VAL A 237 0.39 12.47 -4.61
N GLU A 238 -0.33 13.58 -4.63
CA GLU A 238 -0.14 14.71 -3.71
C GLU A 238 -0.32 14.32 -2.24
N VAL A 239 -1.29 13.43 -1.95
CA VAL A 239 -1.53 12.93 -0.59
C VAL A 239 -0.44 11.95 -0.12
N HIS A 240 0.08 11.11 -1.02
CA HIS A 240 1.05 10.07 -0.67
C HIS A 240 2.51 10.52 -0.77
N THR A 241 2.78 11.63 -1.46
CA THR A 241 4.12 12.16 -1.65
C THR A 241 4.39 13.25 -0.62
N ASP A 242 5.03 12.90 0.50
CA ASP A 242 5.50 13.87 1.52
C ASP A 242 6.72 14.64 0.95
N LEU A 243 6.46 15.45 -0.07
CA LEU A 243 7.43 16.41 -0.59
C LEU A 243 7.46 17.60 0.37
N GLY A 244 8.46 17.67 1.21
CA GLY A 244 8.67 18.85 2.06
C GLY A 244 8.60 20.16 1.24
N HIS A 245 8.06 21.23 1.83
CA HIS A 245 7.82 22.53 1.16
C HIS A 245 9.01 23.03 0.34
N VAL A 246 10.24 22.77 0.78
CA VAL A 246 11.47 23.16 0.08
C VAL A 246 11.61 22.42 -1.27
N ARG A 247 11.29 21.13 -1.31
CA ARG A 247 11.35 20.33 -2.55
C ARG A 247 10.30 20.79 -3.57
N VAL A 248 9.09 21.00 -3.10
CA VAL A 248 8.00 21.53 -3.94
C VAL A 248 8.41 22.88 -4.54
N ARG A 249 8.99 23.76 -3.71
CA ARG A 249 9.44 25.07 -4.19
C ARG A 249 10.57 24.99 -5.21
N LYS A 250 11.56 24.12 -5.00
CA LYS A 250 12.64 23.88 -5.97
C LYS A 250 12.08 23.39 -7.31
N LEU A 251 11.18 22.43 -7.28
CA LEU A 251 10.53 21.89 -8.47
C LEU A 251 9.77 22.97 -9.24
N GLN A 252 9.00 23.80 -8.55
CA GLN A 252 8.25 24.89 -9.18
C GLN A 252 9.18 25.91 -9.85
N VAL A 253 10.28 26.32 -9.19
CA VAL A 253 11.28 27.24 -9.75
C VAL A 253 11.99 26.63 -10.95
N TYR A 254 12.35 25.35 -10.85
CA TYR A 254 12.95 24.61 -11.97
C TYR A 254 12.02 24.56 -13.20
N LEU A 255 10.77 24.17 -13.01
CA LEU A 255 9.77 24.12 -14.09
C LEU A 255 9.55 25.47 -14.74
N TRP A 256 9.42 26.52 -13.92
CA TRP A 256 9.20 27.87 -14.44
C TRP A 256 10.36 28.33 -15.35
N ASN A 257 11.61 28.17 -14.89
CA ASN A 257 12.79 28.56 -15.67
C ASN A 257 12.98 27.70 -16.91
N TRP A 258 12.79 26.40 -16.78
CA TRP A 258 12.95 25.48 -17.90
C TRP A 258 11.89 25.68 -18.95
N SER A 259 10.64 25.80 -18.55
CA SER A 259 9.52 26.02 -19.47
C SER A 259 9.63 27.36 -20.22
N ASP A 260 10.14 28.44 -19.59
CA ASP A 260 10.38 29.72 -20.27
C ASP A 260 11.45 29.58 -21.38
N ARG A 261 12.53 28.84 -21.10
CA ARG A 261 13.56 28.55 -22.12
C ARG A 261 12.97 27.80 -23.31
N VAL A 262 12.18 26.73 -23.02
CA VAL A 262 11.54 25.94 -24.07
C VAL A 262 10.55 26.77 -24.86
N LEU A 263 9.73 27.60 -24.20
CA LEU A 263 8.77 28.46 -24.88
C LEU A 263 9.44 29.43 -25.86
N ARG A 264 10.61 30.00 -25.51
CA ARG A 264 11.41 30.83 -26.38
C ARG A 264 11.97 30.10 -27.59
N GLU A 265 12.42 28.85 -27.43
CA GLU A 265 12.87 27.99 -28.52
C GLU A 265 11.78 27.84 -29.60
N PHE A 266 10.53 27.76 -29.16
CA PHE A 266 9.36 27.64 -30.07
C PHE A 266 8.64 28.97 -30.30
N LYS A 267 9.35 30.08 -30.22
CA LYS A 267 8.87 31.46 -30.58
C LYS A 267 7.60 31.89 -29.84
N GLY A 268 7.38 31.37 -28.63
CA GLY A 268 6.24 31.71 -27.80
C GLY A 268 4.97 30.89 -28.06
N ASP A 269 5.03 29.88 -28.90
CA ASP A 269 3.93 28.93 -29.12
C ASP A 269 3.79 27.95 -27.94
N PRO A 270 2.71 28.06 -27.14
CA PRO A 270 2.55 27.21 -25.93
C PRO A 270 2.17 25.77 -26.25
N GLU A 271 1.54 25.49 -27.40
CA GLU A 271 1.12 24.15 -27.80
C GLU A 271 2.33 23.29 -28.14
N VAL A 272 3.21 23.80 -29.00
CA VAL A 272 4.43 23.11 -29.40
C VAL A 272 5.41 23.03 -28.25
N ALA A 273 5.53 24.10 -27.45
CA ALA A 273 6.40 24.12 -26.28
C ALA A 273 5.94 23.12 -25.20
N LEU A 274 4.62 22.96 -25.00
CA LEU A 274 4.06 21.98 -24.07
C LEU A 274 4.38 20.55 -24.50
N GLN A 275 4.23 20.24 -25.79
CA GLN A 275 4.59 18.94 -26.33
C GLN A 275 6.09 18.66 -26.17
N ALA A 276 6.94 19.63 -26.52
CA ALA A 276 8.39 19.49 -26.37
C ALA A 276 8.82 19.28 -24.90
N LEU A 277 8.15 19.93 -23.93
CA LEU A 277 8.37 19.68 -22.51
C LEU A 277 7.97 18.26 -22.13
N CYS A 278 6.83 17.79 -22.60
CA CYS A 278 6.36 16.43 -22.36
C CYS A 278 7.38 15.40 -22.88
N ASP A 279 7.81 15.52 -24.13
CA ASP A 279 8.79 14.62 -24.76
C ASP A 279 10.12 14.58 -23.98
N ARG A 280 10.60 15.76 -23.54
CA ARG A 280 11.85 15.87 -22.77
C ARG A 280 11.73 15.22 -21.40
N ILE A 281 10.60 15.40 -20.71
CA ILE A 281 10.33 14.76 -19.41
C ILE A 281 10.24 13.25 -19.58
N MET A 282 9.50 12.77 -20.59
CA MET A 282 9.44 11.34 -20.92
C MET A 282 10.84 10.76 -21.14
N GLY A 283 11.71 11.47 -21.87
CA GLY A 283 13.10 11.08 -22.06
C GLY A 283 13.91 11.04 -20.75
N MET A 284 13.69 11.97 -19.84
CA MET A 284 14.36 11.98 -18.52
C MET A 284 13.89 10.86 -17.59
N MET A 285 12.65 10.41 -17.72
CA MET A 285 12.08 9.32 -16.91
C MET A 285 12.71 7.96 -17.25
N GLY A 286 13.35 7.85 -18.41
CA GLY A 286 14.10 6.69 -18.86
C GLY A 286 13.25 5.72 -19.69
N THR A 287 13.94 4.95 -20.55
CA THR A 287 13.35 3.93 -21.45
C THR A 287 13.37 2.52 -20.80
N GLY A 288 13.19 2.42 -19.48
CA GLY A 288 13.16 1.15 -18.77
C GLY A 288 11.92 0.31 -19.12
N GLU A 289 11.78 -0.87 -18.50
CA GLU A 289 10.63 -1.79 -18.67
C GLU A 289 9.25 -1.18 -18.32
N ALA A 290 9.22 0.05 -17.82
CA ALA A 290 8.00 0.75 -17.43
C ALA A 290 7.49 1.60 -18.62
N ASP A 291 6.33 1.23 -19.13
CA ASP A 291 5.56 2.03 -20.06
C ASP A 291 4.90 3.18 -19.30
N PHE A 292 5.47 4.41 -19.36
CA PHE A 292 4.95 5.58 -18.70
C PHE A 292 3.81 6.22 -19.50
N ASP A 293 2.80 6.77 -18.83
CA ASP A 293 1.64 7.41 -19.43
C ASP A 293 1.95 8.87 -19.81
N GLU A 294 2.13 9.13 -21.10
CA GLU A 294 2.38 10.47 -21.64
C GLU A 294 1.24 11.44 -21.29
N GLY A 295 -0.02 10.97 -21.29
CA GLY A 295 -1.18 11.78 -20.94
C GLY A 295 -1.12 12.28 -19.49
N ALA A 296 -0.62 11.47 -18.56
CA ALA A 296 -0.42 11.87 -17.16
C ALA A 296 0.66 12.95 -17.03
N VAL A 297 1.77 12.83 -17.79
CA VAL A 297 2.82 13.86 -17.84
C VAL A 297 2.27 15.16 -18.40
N ARG A 298 1.53 15.09 -19.49
CA ARG A 298 0.89 16.23 -20.14
C ARG A 298 -0.12 16.92 -19.23
N TYR A 299 -0.93 16.14 -18.52
CA TYR A 299 -1.85 16.66 -17.51
C TYR A 299 -1.12 17.40 -16.40
N TYR A 300 -0.04 16.83 -15.86
CA TYR A 300 0.76 17.49 -14.83
C TYR A 300 1.28 18.85 -15.30
N LEU A 301 1.84 18.93 -16.51
CA LEU A 301 2.36 20.19 -17.06
C LEU A 301 1.27 21.24 -17.24
N ILE A 302 0.11 20.85 -17.76
CA ILE A 302 -1.00 21.80 -17.97
C ILE A 302 -1.60 22.25 -16.63
N ASN A 303 -1.67 21.36 -15.63
CA ASN A 303 -2.07 21.71 -14.28
C ASN A 303 -1.07 22.69 -13.63
N GLN A 304 0.24 22.49 -13.83
CA GLN A 304 1.26 23.44 -13.40
C GLN A 304 1.25 24.76 -14.18
N LEU A 305 0.77 24.75 -15.42
CA LEU A 305 0.56 25.98 -16.20
C LEU A 305 -0.55 26.84 -15.57
N ILE A 306 -1.68 26.21 -15.19
CA ILE A 306 -2.77 26.89 -14.48
C ILE A 306 -2.28 27.40 -13.10
N ALA A 307 -1.46 26.61 -12.39
CA ALA A 307 -0.84 27.02 -11.13
C ALA A 307 0.31 28.05 -11.28
N CYS A 308 0.52 28.58 -12.49
CA CYS A 308 1.56 29.57 -12.85
C CYS A 308 3.00 29.12 -12.59
N ASN A 309 3.26 27.82 -12.62
CA ASN A 309 4.59 27.22 -12.46
C ASN A 309 5.22 26.79 -13.80
N VAL A 310 4.44 26.80 -14.89
CA VAL A 310 4.87 26.53 -16.28
C VAL A 310 4.53 27.74 -17.12
N PHE A 311 5.46 28.17 -17.91
CA PHE A 311 5.49 29.42 -18.68
C PHE A 311 5.24 30.69 -17.83
N PRO A 312 6.03 31.75 -18.01
CA PRO A 312 5.81 33.05 -17.33
C PRO A 312 4.48 33.69 -17.72
N ASN A 313 3.90 34.55 -16.87
CA ASN A 313 2.65 35.25 -17.19
C ASN A 313 2.84 36.34 -18.25
N LYS A 314 4.04 36.96 -18.30
CA LYS A 314 4.37 38.01 -19.26
C LYS A 314 5.46 37.55 -20.22
N ALA A 315 5.42 38.06 -21.46
CA ALA A 315 6.50 37.82 -22.40
C ALA A 315 7.80 38.43 -21.80
N THR A 316 8.84 37.62 -21.62
CA THR A 316 10.13 38.15 -21.22
C THR A 316 10.68 38.99 -22.38
N ILE A 317 10.79 40.30 -22.16
CA ILE A 317 11.37 41.20 -23.14
C ILE A 317 12.83 40.80 -23.29
N SER A 318 13.22 40.28 -24.46
CA SER A 318 14.63 40.03 -24.76
C SER A 318 15.36 41.37 -24.71
N ALA A 319 16.27 41.56 -23.73
CA ALA A 319 17.20 42.68 -23.73
C ALA A 319 18.31 42.43 -24.73
#